data_86ad1c2c7d1305f8d79ef23dc8649416
#
_entry.id   86ad1c2c7d1305f8d79ef23dc8649416
#
_cell.length_a   1.000
_cell.length_b   1.000
_cell.length_c   1.000
_cell.angle_alpha   90.00
_cell.angle_beta   90.00
_cell.angle_gamma   90.00
#
_symmetry.space_group_name_H-M   'P 1'
#
loop_
_entity.id
_entity.type
_entity.pdbx_description
1 polymer ?
#
loop_
_entity_poly.entity_id
_entity_poly.type
_entity_poly.pdbx_seq_one_letter_code
_entity_poly.pdbx_strand_id
1 'polypeptide(L)'
;VVSLFSPTGWSFSLYPDAAEGGGTVLTPSRRAQARVAPGEAADPSRAAREAGRRARGKLRRYCAANRLNRLGTLTYRGEGCHDARVVREHVGEFFRALRAGLDGERLAYVWVPEWHKSGHGLHVHFAVGRYVPRALIDEAWGRGFVHIKLLGGMPVGSGPREEARRAAGYLSKYVAKTFDDPTTRVLGLHRYDVAQGFQPPKVTIHGRTLDDVLDQACAAMGADPERLWWSGDVPDWDRPPAVWAQWR
;
A
#
# COMPACT_ATOMS: atom_id res chain seq x y z
N VAL A 1 -26.34 -21.94 -13.41
CA VAL A 1 -26.72 -20.57 -13.80
C VAL A 1 -25.73 -20.11 -14.85
N VAL A 2 -26.13 -20.09 -16.13
CA VAL A 2 -25.26 -19.69 -17.26
C VAL A 2 -24.98 -18.19 -17.12
N SER A 3 -23.72 -17.82 -17.01
CA SER A 3 -23.29 -16.42 -16.96
C SER A 3 -23.71 -15.72 -18.27
N LEU A 4 -24.59 -14.72 -18.16
CA LEU A 4 -25.10 -13.90 -19.29
C LEU A 4 -24.05 -12.92 -19.86
N PHE A 5 -22.77 -13.04 -19.47
CA PHE A 5 -21.70 -12.14 -19.92
C PHE A 5 -20.60 -12.96 -20.59
N SER A 6 -20.56 -12.90 -21.91
CA SER A 6 -19.36 -13.32 -22.65
C SER A 6 -18.23 -12.32 -22.30
N PRO A 7 -17.12 -12.75 -21.70
CA PRO A 7 -16.01 -11.85 -21.42
C PRO A 7 -15.43 -11.34 -22.74
N THR A 8 -15.27 -10.03 -22.87
CA THR A 8 -14.67 -9.40 -24.06
C THR A 8 -13.15 -9.49 -24.08
N GLY A 9 -12.55 -10.10 -23.07
CA GLY A 9 -11.09 -10.25 -22.89
C GLY A 9 -10.65 -10.03 -21.47
N TRP A 10 -9.34 -9.90 -21.28
CA TRP A 10 -8.68 -9.67 -20.01
C TRP A 10 -7.92 -8.35 -20.01
N SER A 11 -7.86 -7.69 -18.84
CA SER A 11 -6.98 -6.57 -18.58
C SER A 11 -6.11 -6.90 -17.39
N PHE A 12 -4.79 -6.79 -17.56
CA PHE A 12 -3.80 -7.06 -16.53
C PHE A 12 -2.94 -5.80 -16.30
N SER A 13 -2.79 -5.41 -15.06
CA SER A 13 -1.94 -4.29 -14.65
C SER A 13 -0.65 -4.85 -14.07
N LEU A 14 0.46 -4.68 -14.79
CA LEU A 14 1.80 -5.07 -14.37
C LEU A 14 2.54 -3.88 -13.76
N TYR A 15 3.24 -4.09 -12.65
CA TYR A 15 4.10 -3.14 -11.97
C TYR A 15 5.52 -3.72 -11.89
N PRO A 16 6.36 -3.53 -12.91
CA PRO A 16 7.66 -4.19 -13.01
C PRO A 16 8.56 -3.92 -11.80
N ASP A 17 8.65 -2.65 -11.35
CA ASP A 17 9.50 -2.27 -10.21
C ASP A 17 9.07 -2.92 -8.89
N ALA A 18 7.78 -3.23 -8.74
CA ALA A 18 7.24 -3.96 -7.61
C ALA A 18 7.31 -5.49 -7.79
N ALA A 19 7.60 -5.95 -9.02
CA ALA A 19 7.53 -7.33 -9.47
C ALA A 19 6.19 -7.99 -9.09
N GLU A 20 5.10 -7.32 -9.47
CA GLU A 20 3.74 -7.72 -9.12
C GLU A 20 2.77 -7.27 -10.20
N GLY A 21 1.74 -8.08 -10.44
CA GLY A 21 0.64 -7.71 -11.32
C GLY A 21 -0.68 -8.30 -10.87
N GLY A 22 -1.74 -7.86 -11.53
CA GLY A 22 -3.06 -8.45 -11.33
C GLY A 22 -4.04 -8.01 -12.42
N GLY A 23 -4.95 -8.91 -12.74
CA GLY A 23 -5.89 -8.72 -13.83
C GLY A 23 -7.28 -9.25 -13.53
N THR A 24 -8.21 -8.87 -14.39
CA THR A 24 -9.58 -9.35 -14.35
C THR A 24 -10.15 -9.35 -15.77
N VAL A 25 -11.23 -10.10 -15.97
CA VAL A 25 -11.97 -10.07 -17.23
C VAL A 25 -12.55 -8.68 -17.47
N LEU A 26 -12.52 -8.25 -18.72
CA LEU A 26 -13.23 -7.08 -19.18
C LEU A 26 -14.72 -7.47 -19.29
N THR A 27 -15.55 -6.83 -18.50
CA THR A 27 -17.00 -6.92 -18.68
C THR A 27 -17.47 -5.77 -19.56
N PRO A 28 -18.47 -5.99 -20.43
CA PRO A 28 -19.09 -4.89 -21.16
C PRO A 28 -19.45 -3.77 -20.19
N SER A 29 -19.13 -2.55 -20.57
CA SER A 29 -19.24 -1.37 -19.72
C SER A 29 -20.59 -1.33 -19.00
N ARG A 30 -20.59 -1.56 -17.69
CA ARG A 30 -21.68 -1.03 -16.87
C ARG A 30 -21.68 0.48 -17.05
N ARG A 31 -22.84 1.08 -17.34
CA ARG A 31 -23.04 2.54 -17.30
C ARG A 31 -22.19 3.10 -16.14
N ALA A 32 -21.40 4.13 -16.43
CA ALA A 32 -20.59 4.80 -15.44
C ALA A 32 -21.45 5.07 -14.20
N GLN A 33 -21.18 4.34 -13.12
CA GLN A 33 -21.90 4.56 -11.87
C GLN A 33 -21.57 5.98 -11.42
N ALA A 34 -22.61 6.74 -11.09
CA ALA A 34 -22.45 8.07 -10.55
C ALA A 34 -21.45 8.02 -9.38
N ARG A 35 -20.56 8.99 -9.34
CA ARG A 35 -19.51 9.06 -8.31
C ARG A 35 -20.22 9.30 -6.97
N VAL A 36 -20.20 8.30 -6.10
CA VAL A 36 -20.77 8.43 -4.76
C VAL A 36 -19.82 9.27 -3.91
N ALA A 37 -20.35 10.27 -3.22
CA ALA A 37 -19.55 11.13 -2.35
C ALA A 37 -18.96 10.35 -1.16
N PRO A 38 -17.83 10.82 -0.58
CA PRO A 38 -17.23 10.16 0.57
C PRO A 38 -18.21 10.06 1.76
N GLY A 39 -18.53 8.87 2.18
CA GLY A 39 -19.47 8.60 3.29
C GLY A 39 -20.87 8.21 2.87
N GLU A 40 -21.24 8.35 1.60
CA GLU A 40 -22.59 8.12 1.07
C GLU A 40 -22.76 6.73 0.39
N ALA A 41 -21.87 5.79 0.64
CA ALA A 41 -21.99 4.46 0.08
C ALA A 41 -23.23 3.74 0.63
N ALA A 42 -24.05 3.12 -0.24
CA ALA A 42 -25.22 2.36 0.15
C ALA A 42 -24.91 1.20 1.10
N ASP A 43 -23.72 0.59 0.99
CA ASP A 43 -23.16 -0.37 1.94
C ASP A 43 -21.79 0.15 2.43
N PRO A 44 -21.77 0.90 3.55
CA PRO A 44 -20.53 1.45 4.10
C PRO A 44 -19.49 0.39 4.47
N SER A 45 -19.93 -0.75 4.99
CA SER A 45 -19.04 -1.85 5.42
C SER A 45 -18.36 -2.49 4.23
N ARG A 46 -19.09 -2.79 3.18
CA ARG A 46 -18.52 -3.30 1.92
C ARG A 46 -17.57 -2.28 1.29
N ALA A 47 -17.96 -1.02 1.24
CA ALA A 47 -17.12 0.06 0.70
C ALA A 47 -15.82 0.20 1.48
N ALA A 48 -15.84 0.12 2.82
CA ALA A 48 -14.66 0.16 3.68
C ALA A 48 -13.74 -1.04 3.42
N ARG A 49 -14.27 -2.27 3.39
CA ARG A 49 -13.49 -3.48 3.07
C ARG A 49 -12.81 -3.38 1.70
N GLU A 50 -13.53 -2.91 0.69
CA GLU A 50 -13.00 -2.74 -0.67
C GLU A 50 -11.93 -1.64 -0.73
N ALA A 51 -12.15 -0.52 -0.06
CA ALA A 51 -11.16 0.56 0.05
C ALA A 51 -9.90 0.08 0.78
N GLY A 52 -10.05 -0.67 1.88
CA GLY A 52 -8.95 -1.26 2.63
C GLY A 52 -8.14 -2.25 1.78
N ARG A 53 -8.80 -3.11 1.00
CA ARG A 53 -8.13 -4.04 0.07
C ARG A 53 -7.31 -3.29 -0.98
N ARG A 54 -7.90 -2.25 -1.62
CA ARG A 54 -7.19 -1.41 -2.61
C ARG A 54 -6.01 -0.68 -1.98
N ALA A 55 -6.19 -0.14 -0.78
CA ALA A 55 -5.14 0.56 -0.03
C ALA A 55 -3.95 -0.37 0.26
N ARG A 56 -4.21 -1.58 0.77
CA ARG A 56 -3.16 -2.59 1.03
C ARG A 56 -2.40 -2.98 -0.22
N GLY A 57 -3.09 -3.23 -1.35
CA GLY A 57 -2.45 -3.54 -2.62
C GLY A 57 -1.58 -2.38 -3.13
N LYS A 58 -2.06 -1.14 -3.04
CA LYS A 58 -1.31 0.05 -3.43
C LYS A 58 -0.07 0.25 -2.54
N LEU A 59 -0.24 0.08 -1.23
CA LEU A 59 0.85 0.16 -0.25
C LEU A 59 1.94 -0.87 -0.52
N ARG A 60 1.55 -2.14 -0.75
CA ARG A 60 2.50 -3.23 -1.04
C ARG A 60 3.34 -2.93 -2.28
N ARG A 61 2.71 -2.53 -3.37
CA ARG A 61 3.41 -2.17 -4.62
C ARG A 61 4.35 -0.98 -4.42
N TYR A 62 3.88 0.06 -3.73
CA TYR A 62 4.69 1.23 -3.44
C TYR A 62 5.93 0.87 -2.61
N CYS A 63 5.78 0.12 -1.52
CA CYS A 63 6.90 -0.33 -0.69
C CYS A 63 7.88 -1.21 -1.47
N ALA A 64 7.36 -2.19 -2.22
CA ALA A 64 8.20 -3.12 -2.99
C ALA A 64 9.01 -2.39 -4.08
N ALA A 65 8.38 -1.50 -4.85
CA ALA A 65 9.04 -0.73 -5.90
C ALA A 65 10.14 0.17 -5.35
N ASN A 66 9.91 0.79 -4.19
CA ASN A 66 10.84 1.73 -3.58
C ASN A 66 11.76 1.09 -2.51
N ARG A 67 11.72 -0.23 -2.34
CA ARG A 67 12.56 -0.97 -1.37
C ARG A 67 12.46 -0.45 0.06
N LEU A 68 11.25 -0.09 0.50
CA LEU A 68 11.01 0.46 1.85
C LEU A 68 11.12 -0.64 2.90
N ASN A 69 12.31 -0.91 3.38
CA ASN A 69 12.61 -2.02 4.29
C ASN A 69 12.96 -1.61 5.72
N ARG A 70 12.98 -0.31 6.01
CA ARG A 70 13.22 0.22 7.37
C ARG A 70 11.93 0.77 7.93
N LEU A 71 11.47 0.17 9.03
CA LEU A 71 10.26 0.57 9.73
C LEU A 71 10.61 1.48 10.91
N GLY A 72 9.86 2.57 11.04
CA GLY A 72 9.96 3.47 12.16
C GLY A 72 8.60 3.74 12.81
N THR A 73 8.67 4.22 14.04
CA THR A 73 7.52 4.72 14.78
C THR A 73 7.90 6.04 15.42
N LEU A 74 7.09 7.06 15.20
CA LEU A 74 7.18 8.36 15.86
C LEU A 74 6.13 8.41 16.97
N THR A 75 6.57 8.75 18.16
CA THR A 75 5.74 8.85 19.36
C THR A 75 5.88 10.26 19.94
N TYR A 76 4.78 10.88 20.28
CA TYR A 76 4.81 12.17 20.98
C TYR A 76 5.21 12.00 22.44
N ARG A 77 5.85 13.03 23.04
CA ARG A 77 6.07 13.12 24.48
C ARG A 77 4.84 13.71 25.18
N GLY A 78 4.84 13.69 26.51
CA GLY A 78 3.78 14.31 27.34
C GLY A 78 2.41 13.67 27.11
N GLU A 79 1.41 14.48 26.93
CA GLU A 79 0.00 14.04 26.72
C GLU A 79 -0.28 13.44 25.35
N GLY A 80 0.70 13.39 24.46
CA GLY A 80 0.52 12.90 23.09
C GLY A 80 -0.09 13.95 22.15
N CYS A 81 -0.55 13.50 20.99
CA CYS A 81 -1.30 14.32 20.03
C CYS A 81 -2.59 13.62 19.61
N HIS A 82 -3.71 14.29 19.78
CA HIS A 82 -5.06 13.72 19.54
C HIS A 82 -5.74 14.29 18.30
N ASP A 83 -5.13 15.28 17.64
CA ASP A 83 -5.64 15.86 16.40
C ASP A 83 -4.90 15.28 15.18
N ALA A 84 -5.61 14.54 14.34
CA ALA A 84 -5.07 13.92 13.14
C ALA A 84 -4.59 14.94 12.09
N ARG A 85 -5.12 16.17 12.08
CA ARG A 85 -4.68 17.24 11.17
C ARG A 85 -3.31 17.75 11.61
N VAL A 86 -3.16 18.02 12.91
CA VAL A 86 -1.89 18.44 13.52
C VAL A 86 -0.81 17.37 13.33
N VAL A 87 -1.15 16.09 13.55
CA VAL A 87 -0.22 14.98 13.29
C VAL A 87 0.24 14.98 11.84
N ARG A 88 -0.66 15.23 10.89
CA ARG A 88 -0.31 15.28 9.46
C ARG A 88 0.67 16.42 9.14
N GLU A 89 0.47 17.58 9.72
CA GLU A 89 1.37 18.73 9.58
C GLU A 89 2.76 18.41 10.13
N HIS A 90 2.84 17.89 11.36
CA HIS A 90 4.09 17.47 12.00
C HIS A 90 4.85 16.40 11.22
N VAL A 91 4.13 15.41 10.65
CA VAL A 91 4.76 14.40 9.79
C VAL A 91 5.27 15.01 8.48
N GLY A 92 4.54 15.98 7.93
CA GLY A 92 5.00 16.75 6.78
C GLY A 92 6.30 17.52 7.06
N GLU A 93 6.41 18.15 8.24
CA GLU A 93 7.61 18.84 8.69
C GLU A 93 8.76 17.85 8.91
N PHE A 94 8.51 16.73 9.59
CA PHE A 94 9.47 15.67 9.79
C PHE A 94 10.13 15.20 8.49
N PHE A 95 9.35 14.87 7.46
CA PHE A 95 9.92 14.43 6.19
C PHE A 95 10.58 15.55 5.39
N ARG A 96 10.18 16.81 5.58
CA ARG A 96 10.92 17.96 5.01
C ARG A 96 12.28 18.11 5.67
N ALA A 97 12.34 18.07 7.01
CA ALA A 97 13.58 18.12 7.77
C ALA A 97 14.54 16.98 7.44
N LEU A 98 14.02 15.73 7.34
CA LEU A 98 14.83 14.59 6.90
C LEU A 98 15.44 14.81 5.52
N ARG A 99 14.68 15.32 4.55
CA ARG A 99 15.21 15.58 3.21
C ARG A 99 16.26 16.69 3.22
N ALA A 100 16.04 17.73 4.02
CA ALA A 100 17.04 18.81 4.17
C ALA A 100 18.35 18.29 4.77
N GLY A 101 18.29 17.45 5.80
CA GLY A 101 19.47 16.82 6.42
C GLY A 101 20.10 15.69 5.57
N LEU A 102 19.48 15.33 4.45
CA LEU A 102 20.01 14.43 3.43
C LEU A 102 20.43 15.19 2.15
N ASP A 103 20.86 16.43 2.29
CA ASP A 103 21.32 17.29 1.19
C ASP A 103 20.28 17.47 0.06
N GLY A 104 18.99 17.45 0.42
CA GLY A 104 17.88 17.56 -0.52
C GLY A 104 17.63 16.31 -1.37
N GLU A 105 18.31 15.22 -1.10
CA GLU A 105 18.13 13.97 -1.85
C GLU A 105 16.68 13.47 -1.76
N ARG A 106 16.26 12.87 -2.86
CA ARG A 106 14.92 12.28 -2.95
C ARG A 106 14.76 11.12 -1.95
N LEU A 107 13.70 11.16 -1.17
CA LEU A 107 13.39 10.14 -0.15
C LEU A 107 11.99 9.57 -0.39
N ALA A 108 11.93 8.30 -0.78
CA ALA A 108 10.67 7.56 -0.79
C ALA A 108 10.28 7.19 0.63
N TYR A 109 9.05 7.45 1.01
CA TYR A 109 8.50 7.08 2.30
C TYR A 109 7.01 6.79 2.22
N VAL A 110 6.53 6.09 3.20
CA VAL A 110 5.10 5.92 3.51
C VAL A 110 4.91 6.08 5.00
N TRP A 111 3.75 6.60 5.42
CA TRP A 111 3.38 6.64 6.82
C TRP A 111 1.89 6.39 7.04
N VAL A 112 1.57 5.87 8.23
CA VAL A 112 0.23 5.50 8.67
C VAL A 112 0.06 5.96 10.12
N PRO A 113 -0.96 6.76 10.47
CA PRO A 113 -1.28 7.07 11.86
C PRO A 113 -2.00 5.88 12.51
N GLU A 114 -1.75 5.68 13.80
CA GLU A 114 -2.47 4.70 14.62
C GLU A 114 -2.78 5.31 16.00
N TRP A 115 -4.01 5.14 16.46
CA TRP A 115 -4.35 5.45 17.84
C TRP A 115 -3.66 4.49 18.80
N HIS A 116 -2.94 5.04 19.77
CA HIS A 116 -2.27 4.23 20.78
C HIS A 116 -3.29 3.59 21.73
N LYS A 117 -3.10 2.32 22.04
CA LYS A 117 -4.05 1.55 22.87
C LYS A 117 -4.20 2.09 24.30
N SER A 118 -3.17 2.76 24.84
CA SER A 118 -3.19 3.37 26.18
C SER A 118 -3.92 4.72 26.22
N GLY A 119 -4.44 5.23 25.11
CA GLY A 119 -5.06 6.55 25.04
C GLY A 119 -4.07 7.70 24.86
N HIS A 120 -2.76 7.44 24.67
CA HIS A 120 -1.70 8.43 24.49
C HIS A 120 -1.74 9.17 23.13
N GLY A 121 -2.90 9.24 22.48
CA GLY A 121 -3.06 9.90 21.19
C GLY A 121 -2.57 9.08 20.00
N LEU A 122 -2.16 9.77 18.94
CA LEU A 122 -1.72 9.16 17.71
C LEU A 122 -0.22 8.88 17.68
N HIS A 123 0.14 7.68 17.27
CA HIS A 123 1.48 7.30 16.84
C HIS A 123 1.54 7.31 15.31
N VAL A 124 2.74 7.45 14.76
CA VAL A 124 2.94 7.41 13.32
C VAL A 124 3.91 6.29 12.98
N HIS A 125 3.43 5.29 12.26
CA HIS A 125 4.28 4.25 11.69
C HIS A 125 4.72 4.69 10.30
N PHE A 126 6.00 4.56 10.00
CA PHE A 126 6.54 4.91 8.69
C PHE A 126 7.53 3.88 8.17
N ALA A 127 7.78 3.91 6.87
CA ALA A 127 8.87 3.15 6.26
C ALA A 127 9.65 4.02 5.28
N VAL A 128 10.96 3.76 5.20
CA VAL A 128 11.90 4.35 4.25
C VAL A 128 12.77 3.26 3.61
N GLY A 129 13.29 3.52 2.41
CA GLY A 129 14.07 2.56 1.62
C GLY A 129 15.59 2.68 1.76
N ARG A 130 16.07 3.69 2.45
CA ARG A 130 17.52 3.94 2.63
C ARG A 130 17.89 4.08 4.10
N TYR A 131 19.16 3.94 4.38
CA TYR A 131 19.69 4.27 5.70
C TYR A 131 19.57 5.79 5.93
N VAL A 132 19.06 6.14 7.10
CA VAL A 132 19.06 7.51 7.63
C VAL A 132 19.69 7.46 9.02
N PRO A 133 20.67 8.29 9.33
CA PRO A 133 21.29 8.33 10.65
C PRO A 133 20.24 8.58 11.73
N ARG A 134 20.31 7.82 12.84
CA ARG A 134 19.33 7.94 13.92
C ARG A 134 19.28 9.35 14.49
N ALA A 135 20.43 9.99 14.67
CA ALA A 135 20.51 11.36 15.19
C ALA A 135 19.69 12.34 14.32
N LEU A 136 19.78 12.21 12.98
CA LEU A 136 19.01 13.03 12.06
C LEU A 136 17.50 12.76 12.19
N ILE A 137 17.10 11.50 12.40
CA ILE A 137 15.68 11.16 12.60
C ILE A 137 15.15 11.75 13.91
N ASP A 138 15.92 11.60 15.00
CA ASP A 138 15.56 12.13 16.31
C ASP A 138 15.47 13.67 16.29
N GLU A 139 16.42 14.34 15.63
CA GLU A 139 16.42 15.80 15.45
C GLU A 139 15.23 16.27 14.60
N ALA A 140 15.01 15.64 13.45
CA ALA A 140 13.91 15.97 12.55
C ALA A 140 12.54 15.78 13.22
N TRP A 141 12.40 14.78 14.10
CA TRP A 141 11.15 14.58 14.82
C TRP A 141 10.98 15.59 15.97
N GLY A 142 11.96 15.77 16.83
CA GLY A 142 11.99 16.76 17.92
C GLY A 142 10.80 16.77 18.91
N ARG A 143 9.74 16.01 18.65
CA ARG A 143 8.45 16.03 19.37
C ARG A 143 8.25 14.88 20.34
N GLY A 144 9.23 13.97 20.42
CA GLY A 144 9.12 12.80 21.29
C GLY A 144 10.15 11.74 20.98
N PHE A 145 9.71 10.50 20.88
CA PHE A 145 10.58 9.33 20.75
C PHE A 145 10.51 8.75 19.35
N VAL A 146 11.64 8.25 18.87
CA VAL A 146 11.73 7.54 17.61
C VAL A 146 12.21 6.12 17.84
N HIS A 147 11.51 5.16 17.25
CA HIS A 147 11.99 3.80 17.09
C HIS A 147 12.15 3.52 15.61
N ILE A 148 13.31 3.05 15.18
CA ILE A 148 13.55 2.62 13.80
C ILE A 148 14.36 1.34 13.78
N LYS A 149 13.99 0.42 12.91
CA LYS A 149 14.71 -0.84 12.70
C LYS A 149 14.71 -1.25 11.23
N LEU A 150 15.80 -1.85 10.80
CA LEU A 150 15.81 -2.65 9.58
C LEU A 150 15.00 -3.93 9.85
N LEU A 151 14.18 -4.32 8.87
CA LEU A 151 13.49 -5.60 8.96
C LEU A 151 14.50 -6.74 8.81
N GLY A 152 14.68 -7.47 9.89
CA GLY A 152 15.52 -8.66 9.95
C GLY A 152 14.71 -9.96 9.99
N GLY A 153 15.41 -11.10 10.09
CA GLY A 153 14.81 -12.44 10.20
C GLY A 153 14.14 -12.90 8.90
N MET A 154 14.64 -12.44 7.78
CA MET A 154 14.29 -12.95 6.46
C MET A 154 15.10 -14.21 6.15
N PRO A 155 14.56 -15.15 5.35
CA PRO A 155 15.32 -16.29 4.86
C PRO A 155 16.62 -15.86 4.17
N VAL A 156 17.64 -16.67 4.26
CA VAL A 156 18.92 -16.43 3.54
C VAL A 156 18.64 -16.30 2.04
N GLY A 157 19.19 -15.26 1.42
CA GLY A 157 18.96 -14.94 0.02
C GLY A 157 17.75 -14.05 -0.28
N SER A 158 17.01 -13.62 0.75
CA SER A 158 15.98 -12.58 0.58
C SER A 158 16.61 -11.25 0.22
N GLY A 159 16.12 -10.64 -0.86
CA GLY A 159 16.56 -9.31 -1.29
C GLY A 159 15.75 -8.17 -0.68
N PRO A 160 16.19 -6.91 -0.89
CA PRO A 160 15.52 -5.72 -0.36
C PRO A 160 14.03 -5.59 -0.75
N ARG A 161 13.61 -6.20 -1.86
CA ARG A 161 12.21 -6.22 -2.29
C ARG A 161 11.35 -7.09 -1.37
N GLU A 162 11.83 -8.27 -0.98
CA GLU A 162 11.11 -9.15 -0.05
C GLU A 162 11.02 -8.52 1.35
N GLU A 163 12.09 -7.89 1.81
CA GLU A 163 12.08 -7.10 3.05
C GLU A 163 11.03 -6.00 2.98
N ALA A 164 10.95 -5.27 1.86
CA ALA A 164 9.95 -4.21 1.65
C ALA A 164 8.51 -4.76 1.59
N ARG A 165 8.29 -5.95 1.01
CA ARG A 165 6.99 -6.62 1.04
C ARG A 165 6.58 -6.99 2.46
N ARG A 166 7.52 -7.43 3.28
CA ARG A 166 7.29 -7.70 4.71
C ARG A 166 6.95 -6.42 5.47
N ALA A 167 7.67 -5.32 5.19
CA ALA A 167 7.37 -4.00 5.75
C ALA A 167 5.95 -3.55 5.39
N ALA A 168 5.57 -3.70 4.13
CA ALA A 168 4.23 -3.38 3.66
C ALA A 168 3.16 -4.23 4.35
N GLY A 169 3.44 -5.53 4.58
CA GLY A 169 2.57 -6.42 5.36
C GLY A 169 2.35 -5.92 6.78
N TYR A 170 3.41 -5.45 7.43
CA TYR A 170 3.34 -4.86 8.77
C TYR A 170 2.50 -3.56 8.77
N LEU A 171 2.80 -2.62 7.90
CA LEU A 171 2.05 -1.36 7.77
C LEU A 171 0.58 -1.58 7.36
N SER A 172 0.32 -2.62 6.57
CA SER A 172 -1.03 -2.98 6.15
C SER A 172 -1.97 -3.33 7.31
N LYS A 173 -1.43 -3.81 8.45
CA LYS A 173 -2.21 -4.06 9.67
C LYS A 173 -2.79 -2.76 10.23
N TYR A 174 -2.00 -1.69 10.23
CA TYR A 174 -2.45 -0.38 10.71
C TYR A 174 -3.43 0.26 9.73
N VAL A 175 -3.15 0.16 8.44
CA VAL A 175 -4.10 0.59 7.40
C VAL A 175 -5.43 -0.15 7.54
N ALA A 176 -5.43 -1.47 7.75
CA ALA A 176 -6.65 -2.25 7.95
C ALA A 176 -7.45 -1.74 9.16
N LYS A 177 -6.82 -1.58 10.33
CA LYS A 177 -7.46 -1.06 11.54
C LYS A 177 -8.17 0.27 11.31
N THR A 178 -7.56 1.19 10.56
CA THR A 178 -8.19 2.49 10.25
C THR A 178 -9.40 2.37 9.31
N PHE A 179 -9.54 1.28 8.57
CA PHE A 179 -10.72 1.00 7.74
C PHE A 179 -11.81 0.24 8.51
N ASP A 180 -11.41 -0.58 9.47
CA ASP A 180 -12.32 -1.40 10.26
C ASP A 180 -13.00 -0.59 11.39
N ASP A 181 -12.34 0.49 11.86
CA ASP A 181 -12.88 1.37 12.90
C ASP A 181 -13.36 2.70 12.31
N PRO A 182 -14.68 2.88 12.13
CA PRO A 182 -15.24 4.12 11.61
C PRO A 182 -15.05 5.33 12.54
N THR A 183 -14.84 5.12 13.85
CA THR A 183 -14.65 6.21 14.82
C THR A 183 -13.33 6.93 14.65
N THR A 184 -12.33 6.25 14.08
CA THR A 184 -11.01 6.83 13.77
C THR A 184 -10.99 7.61 12.47
N ARG A 185 -12.12 7.65 11.73
CA ARG A 185 -12.19 8.31 10.43
C ARG A 185 -12.36 9.81 10.57
N VAL A 186 -11.37 10.56 10.11
CA VAL A 186 -11.49 12.00 9.87
C VAL A 186 -11.82 12.22 8.40
N LEU A 187 -12.99 12.81 8.12
CA LEU A 187 -13.40 13.12 6.74
C LEU A 187 -12.42 14.14 6.13
N GLY A 188 -12.04 13.90 4.87
CA GLY A 188 -11.09 14.74 4.15
C GLY A 188 -9.62 14.43 4.43
N LEU A 189 -9.29 13.52 5.35
CA LEU A 189 -7.92 13.05 5.55
C LEU A 189 -7.70 11.66 4.96
N HIS A 190 -6.55 11.49 4.32
CA HIS A 190 -6.09 10.16 3.90
C HIS A 190 -5.66 9.33 5.12
N ARG A 191 -6.00 8.05 5.12
CA ARG A 191 -5.66 7.11 6.20
C ARG A 191 -4.19 6.69 6.22
N TYR A 192 -3.46 6.97 5.18
CA TYR A 192 -2.01 6.84 5.03
C TYR A 192 -1.57 7.79 3.93
N ASP A 193 -0.29 8.10 3.89
CA ASP A 193 0.27 8.92 2.81
C ASP A 193 1.63 8.40 2.36
N VAL A 194 2.02 8.78 1.14
CA VAL A 194 3.27 8.38 0.50
C VAL A 194 3.96 9.59 -0.11
N ALA A 195 5.28 9.53 -0.23
CA ALA A 195 6.03 10.57 -0.94
C ALA A 195 5.58 10.67 -2.40
N GLN A 196 5.41 11.91 -2.86
CA GLN A 196 5.06 12.19 -4.25
C GLN A 196 6.26 11.93 -5.19
N GLY A 197 5.96 11.54 -6.43
CA GLY A 197 6.98 11.29 -7.45
C GLY A 197 7.70 9.94 -7.35
N PHE A 198 7.20 9.01 -6.52
CA PHE A 198 7.72 7.66 -6.33
C PHE A 198 6.69 6.57 -6.65
N GLN A 199 5.65 6.92 -7.38
CA GLN A 199 4.63 5.94 -7.76
C GLN A 199 5.23 4.93 -8.72
N PRO A 200 5.04 3.62 -8.49
CA PRO A 200 5.53 2.60 -9.42
C PRO A 200 4.86 2.75 -10.78
N PRO A 201 5.62 2.70 -11.88
CA PRO A 201 5.06 2.69 -13.22
C PRO A 201 4.15 1.49 -13.39
N LYS A 202 3.10 1.69 -14.17
CA LYS A 202 2.11 0.66 -14.49
C LYS A 202 2.09 0.41 -15.99
N VAL A 203 2.27 -0.84 -16.39
CA VAL A 203 2.01 -1.31 -17.74
C VAL A 203 0.65 -2.00 -17.75
N THR A 204 -0.22 -1.62 -18.68
CA THR A 204 -1.51 -2.29 -18.86
C THR A 204 -1.41 -3.23 -20.05
N ILE A 205 -1.70 -4.51 -19.83
CA ILE A 205 -1.66 -5.58 -20.80
C ILE A 205 -3.11 -6.00 -21.08
N HIS A 206 -3.44 -6.21 -22.34
CA HIS A 206 -4.74 -6.72 -22.77
C HIS A 206 -4.55 -8.02 -23.55
N GLY A 207 -5.46 -8.98 -23.35
CA GLY A 207 -5.46 -10.27 -24.03
C GLY A 207 -6.87 -10.83 -24.14
N ARG A 208 -7.03 -11.84 -24.98
CA ARG A 208 -8.31 -12.52 -25.16
C ARG A 208 -8.58 -13.52 -24.05
N THR A 209 -7.53 -14.15 -23.54
CA THR A 209 -7.58 -15.17 -22.49
C THR A 209 -6.73 -14.77 -21.28
N LEU A 210 -6.84 -15.52 -20.20
CA LEU A 210 -5.96 -15.38 -19.04
C LEU A 210 -4.50 -15.69 -19.43
N ASP A 211 -4.30 -16.76 -20.20
CA ASP A 211 -2.96 -17.19 -20.64
C ASP A 211 -2.30 -16.09 -21.49
N ASP A 212 -3.05 -15.48 -22.43
CA ASP A 212 -2.52 -14.38 -23.25
C ASP A 212 -1.94 -13.23 -22.41
N VAL A 213 -2.59 -12.85 -21.31
CA VAL A 213 -2.10 -11.74 -20.47
C VAL A 213 -0.99 -12.18 -19.53
N LEU A 214 -0.97 -13.43 -19.08
CA LEU A 214 0.11 -13.97 -18.27
C LEU A 214 1.38 -14.16 -19.10
N ASP A 215 1.29 -14.73 -20.30
CA ASP A 215 2.43 -14.90 -21.20
C ASP A 215 3.09 -13.56 -21.54
N GLN A 216 2.30 -12.54 -21.85
CA GLN A 216 2.82 -11.19 -22.07
C GLN A 216 3.47 -10.60 -20.81
N ALA A 217 2.88 -10.84 -19.63
CA ALA A 217 3.45 -10.37 -18.37
C ALA A 217 4.75 -11.10 -18.04
N CYS A 218 4.83 -12.42 -18.24
CA CYS A 218 6.04 -13.23 -18.08
C CYS A 218 7.14 -12.78 -19.04
N ALA A 219 6.80 -12.54 -20.30
CA ALA A 219 7.74 -12.00 -21.29
C ALA A 219 8.28 -10.62 -20.87
N ALA A 220 7.43 -9.74 -20.37
CA ALA A 220 7.83 -8.41 -19.89
C ALA A 220 8.70 -8.47 -18.61
N MET A 221 8.51 -9.50 -17.78
CA MET A 221 9.29 -9.71 -16.55
C MET A 221 10.54 -10.56 -16.78
N GLY A 222 10.64 -11.26 -17.91
CA GLY A 222 11.75 -12.17 -18.25
C GLY A 222 11.75 -13.46 -17.42
N ALA A 223 10.68 -13.79 -16.73
CA ALA A 223 10.56 -14.98 -15.87
C ALA A 223 9.10 -15.33 -15.61
N ASP A 224 8.86 -16.57 -15.19
CA ASP A 224 7.57 -16.99 -14.64
C ASP A 224 7.33 -16.42 -13.24
N PRO A 225 6.07 -16.22 -12.81
CA PRO A 225 5.76 -15.75 -11.49
C PRO A 225 6.10 -16.81 -10.43
N GLU A 226 6.72 -16.37 -9.35
CA GLU A 226 6.97 -17.25 -8.18
C GLU A 226 5.67 -17.60 -7.45
N ARG A 227 4.71 -16.69 -7.48
CA ARG A 227 3.39 -16.86 -6.86
C ARG A 227 2.31 -16.45 -7.83
N LEU A 228 1.35 -17.33 -8.01
CA LEU A 228 0.14 -17.09 -8.79
C LEU A 228 -1.07 -17.38 -7.91
N TRP A 229 -2.03 -16.48 -7.92
CA TRP A 229 -3.34 -16.67 -7.34
C TRP A 229 -4.40 -16.49 -8.43
N TRP A 230 -5.32 -17.42 -8.47
CA TRP A 230 -6.42 -17.46 -9.42
C TRP A 230 -7.76 -17.56 -8.69
N SER A 231 -8.73 -16.75 -9.07
CA SER A 231 -10.06 -16.76 -8.44
C SER A 231 -10.86 -18.04 -8.71
N GLY A 232 -10.53 -18.78 -9.77
CA GLY A 232 -11.16 -20.07 -10.08
C GLY A 232 -10.88 -21.15 -9.04
N ASP A 233 -9.79 -21.01 -8.27
CA ASP A 233 -9.43 -21.92 -7.18
C ASP A 233 -10.15 -21.60 -5.87
N VAL A 234 -10.95 -20.53 -5.84
CA VAL A 234 -11.65 -20.08 -4.64
C VAL A 234 -13.11 -20.55 -4.68
N PRO A 235 -13.54 -21.43 -3.77
CA PRO A 235 -14.93 -21.83 -3.67
C PRO A 235 -15.84 -20.59 -3.50
N ASP A 236 -17.00 -20.64 -4.14
CA ASP A 236 -18.06 -19.59 -4.04
C ASP A 236 -17.60 -18.17 -4.44
N TRP A 237 -16.63 -18.07 -5.35
CA TRP A 237 -16.22 -16.77 -5.89
C TRP A 237 -17.37 -16.13 -6.69
N ASP A 238 -17.93 -15.03 -6.14
CA ASP A 238 -19.11 -14.32 -6.66
C ASP A 238 -18.78 -13.07 -7.51
N ARG A 239 -17.49 -12.84 -7.80
CA ARG A 239 -16.99 -11.66 -8.53
C ARG A 239 -16.46 -12.04 -9.90
N PRO A 240 -16.21 -11.06 -10.79
CA PRO A 240 -15.55 -11.35 -12.06
C PRO A 240 -14.23 -12.11 -11.83
N PRO A 241 -13.90 -13.08 -12.69
CA PRO A 241 -12.64 -13.80 -12.62
C PRO A 241 -11.46 -12.85 -12.50
N ALA A 242 -10.53 -13.18 -11.63
CA ALA A 242 -9.38 -12.35 -11.30
C ALA A 242 -8.12 -13.18 -11.07
N VAL A 243 -6.98 -12.62 -11.40
CA VAL A 243 -5.67 -13.21 -11.21
C VAL A 243 -4.74 -12.22 -10.51
N TRP A 244 -3.82 -12.74 -9.72
CA TRP A 244 -2.71 -11.97 -9.18
C TRP A 244 -1.43 -12.79 -9.32
N ALA A 245 -0.36 -12.13 -9.72
CA ALA A 245 0.94 -12.74 -9.92
C ALA A 245 2.04 -11.92 -9.24
N GLN A 246 3.06 -12.61 -8.72
CA GLN A 246 4.23 -12.00 -8.09
C GLN A 246 5.49 -12.69 -8.60
N TRP A 247 6.44 -11.90 -9.05
CA TRP A 247 7.79 -12.29 -9.45
C TRP A 247 8.80 -12.03 -8.33
N ARG A 248 9.94 -12.64 -8.47
CA ARG A 248 11.06 -12.47 -7.54
C ARG A 248 11.75 -11.11 -7.62
#